data_71c882abd2f18110097c57a76e911a1c
#
_entry.id   71c882abd2f18110097c57a76e911a1c
#
_cell.length_a   1.000
_cell.length_b   1.000
_cell.length_c   1.000
_cell.angle_alpha   90.00
_cell.angle_beta   90.00
_cell.angle_gamma   90.00
#
_symmetry.space_group_name_H-M   'P 1'
#
loop_
_entity.id
_entity.type
_entity.pdbx_description
1 polymer ?
#
loop_
_entity_poly.entity_id
_entity_poly.type
_entity_poly.pdbx_seq_one_letter_code
_entity_poly.pdbx_strand_id
1 'polypeptide(L)'
;MIVGTVINAAGILLGGVLGLTLKRQLSPARQNAIKGLLGVLIVFFGLKATWVSLGGGAWLVLKQLTIIVLALTVGRLAGRLLRLQKTANRLGRTAGETFTRFAAASPGTKPKWNEGFLTCTILFCAAPMAVLGAAQDGLDGYWATLALKAVIDGLATMAFVTVFGWSAMAAVIPVVALQGTITIAAQYVAANTLSPAMLASAHGTAGLLVFCVAMLILDLKKIEVADYLPALAFAPLITWLWK
;
A
#
# COMPACT_ATOMS: atom_id res chain seq x y z
N MET A 1 4.54 8.38 -15.06
CA MET A 1 5.80 8.60 -14.27
C MET A 1 5.76 7.68 -13.05
N ILE A 2 6.86 7.08 -12.66
CA ILE A 2 6.96 6.15 -11.49
C ILE A 2 7.41 6.89 -10.22
N VAL A 3 6.85 8.08 -9.99
CA VAL A 3 7.31 8.99 -8.91
C VAL A 3 7.11 8.36 -7.53
N GLY A 4 5.94 7.81 -7.28
CA GLY A 4 5.64 7.17 -5.99
C GLY A 4 6.53 5.98 -5.70
N THR A 5 6.82 5.14 -6.70
CA THR A 5 7.74 4.00 -6.57
C THR A 5 9.16 4.46 -6.20
N VAL A 6 9.66 5.54 -6.84
CA VAL A 6 10.99 6.09 -6.53
C VAL A 6 11.03 6.64 -5.10
N ILE A 7 9.98 7.37 -4.68
CA ILE A 7 9.87 7.89 -3.31
C ILE A 7 9.86 6.74 -2.29
N ASN A 8 9.11 5.65 -2.57
CA ASN A 8 9.07 4.50 -1.67
C ASN A 8 10.43 3.79 -1.59
N ALA A 9 11.10 3.61 -2.71
CA ALA A 9 12.46 3.06 -2.74
C ALA A 9 13.45 3.89 -1.92
N ALA A 10 13.40 5.22 -2.09
CA ALA A 10 14.22 6.15 -1.31
C ALA A 10 13.91 6.04 0.20
N GLY A 11 12.64 5.91 0.58
CA GLY A 11 12.21 5.72 1.97
C GLY A 11 12.82 4.45 2.60
N ILE A 12 12.78 3.32 1.88
CA ILE A 12 13.37 2.04 2.33
C ILE A 12 14.89 2.21 2.52
N LEU A 13 15.58 2.79 1.54
CA LEU A 13 17.03 2.97 1.61
C LEU A 13 17.45 3.93 2.73
N LEU A 14 16.78 5.08 2.85
CA LEU A 14 17.04 6.04 3.92
C LEU A 14 16.77 5.43 5.31
N GLY A 15 15.65 4.73 5.47
CA GLY A 15 15.33 4.03 6.72
C GLY A 15 16.37 2.98 7.07
N GLY A 16 16.85 2.23 6.06
CA GLY A 16 17.91 1.25 6.26
C GLY A 16 19.25 1.88 6.68
N VAL A 17 19.69 2.92 6.00
CA VAL A 17 20.92 3.65 6.37
C VAL A 17 20.81 4.22 7.78
N LEU A 18 19.69 4.88 8.11
CA LEU A 18 19.45 5.43 9.45
C LEU A 18 19.45 4.32 10.52
N GLY A 19 18.84 3.17 10.26
CA GLY A 19 18.83 2.05 11.19
C GLY A 19 20.21 1.44 11.43
N LEU A 20 21.04 1.34 10.39
CA LEU A 20 22.43 0.84 10.52
C LEU A 20 23.34 1.84 11.25
N THR A 21 23.14 3.15 11.04
CA THR A 21 23.99 4.18 11.64
C THR A 21 23.61 4.53 13.07
N LEU A 22 22.32 4.73 13.34
CA LEU A 22 21.86 5.18 14.65
C LEU A 22 21.87 4.06 15.70
N LYS A 23 21.81 2.79 15.30
CA LYS A 23 21.78 1.59 16.17
C LYS A 23 20.77 1.66 17.34
N ARG A 24 19.85 2.61 17.27
CA ARG A 24 18.81 2.85 18.29
C ARG A 24 17.44 2.65 17.69
N GLN A 25 16.63 1.83 18.31
CA GLN A 25 15.22 1.73 17.97
C GLN A 25 14.45 2.94 18.52
N LEU A 26 13.44 3.39 17.77
CA LEU A 26 12.52 4.41 18.24
C LEU A 26 11.76 3.89 19.47
N SER A 27 11.59 4.74 20.49
CA SER A 27 10.78 4.38 21.65
C SER A 27 9.33 4.07 21.24
N PRO A 28 8.63 3.16 21.94
CA PRO A 28 7.23 2.82 21.64
C PRO A 28 6.32 4.06 21.58
N ALA A 29 6.53 5.04 22.44
CA ALA A 29 5.77 6.28 22.42
C ALA A 29 5.95 7.07 21.11
N ARG A 30 7.19 7.17 20.60
CA ARG A 30 7.46 7.84 19.32
C ARG A 30 6.88 7.07 18.14
N GLN A 31 6.97 5.73 18.16
CA GLN A 31 6.37 4.89 17.13
C GLN A 31 4.85 5.10 17.06
N ASN A 32 4.17 5.16 18.21
CA ASN A 32 2.72 5.38 18.29
C ASN A 32 2.34 6.81 17.83
N ALA A 33 3.13 7.83 18.19
CA ALA A 33 2.90 9.19 17.72
C ALA A 33 3.03 9.28 16.18
N ILE A 34 4.05 8.64 15.60
CA ILE A 34 4.24 8.60 14.14
C ILE A 34 3.11 7.83 13.46
N LYS A 35 2.69 6.68 14.00
CA LYS A 35 1.53 5.93 13.50
C LYS A 35 0.26 6.80 13.48
N GLY A 36 0.00 7.52 14.58
CA GLY A 36 -1.15 8.42 14.67
C GLY A 36 -1.11 9.52 13.60
N LEU A 37 0.03 10.20 13.46
CA LEU A 37 0.22 11.23 12.45
C LEU A 37 0.04 10.67 11.02
N LEU A 38 0.67 9.56 10.71
CA LEU A 38 0.54 8.90 9.41
C LEU A 38 -0.91 8.47 9.15
N GLY A 39 -1.58 7.90 10.14
CA GLY A 39 -2.99 7.53 10.02
C GLY A 39 -3.87 8.71 9.65
N VAL A 40 -3.70 9.87 10.32
CA VAL A 40 -4.43 11.10 10.00
C VAL A 40 -4.12 11.60 8.58
N LEU A 41 -2.86 11.58 8.17
CA LEU A 41 -2.47 11.98 6.81
C LEU A 41 -3.07 11.03 5.76
N ILE A 42 -3.10 9.72 6.02
CA ILE A 42 -3.70 8.74 5.11
C ILE A 42 -5.22 8.96 5.00
N VAL A 43 -5.92 9.27 6.12
CA VAL A 43 -7.33 9.69 6.11
C VAL A 43 -7.50 10.90 5.19
N PHE A 44 -6.71 11.95 5.40
CA PHE A 44 -6.79 13.18 4.61
C PHE A 44 -6.59 12.91 3.12
N PHE A 45 -5.51 12.21 2.74
CA PHE A 45 -5.20 11.95 1.33
C PHE A 45 -6.19 10.98 0.68
N GLY A 46 -6.69 9.98 1.41
CA GLY A 46 -7.71 9.05 0.93
C GLY A 46 -9.04 9.75 0.65
N LEU A 47 -9.53 10.55 1.60
CA LEU A 47 -10.75 11.33 1.42
C LEU A 47 -10.61 12.42 0.35
N LYS A 48 -9.46 13.10 0.30
CA LYS A 48 -9.16 14.08 -0.75
C LYS A 48 -9.20 13.44 -2.14
N ALA A 49 -8.58 12.27 -2.31
CA ALA A 49 -8.61 11.55 -3.58
C ALA A 49 -10.04 11.20 -4.00
N THR A 50 -10.86 10.71 -3.06
CA THR A 50 -12.27 10.44 -3.33
C THR A 50 -13.04 11.71 -3.67
N TRP A 51 -12.86 12.78 -2.90
CA TRP A 51 -13.55 14.04 -3.10
C TRP A 51 -13.27 14.67 -4.47
N VAL A 52 -11.99 14.71 -4.86
CA VAL A 52 -11.57 15.27 -6.15
C VAL A 52 -12.13 14.46 -7.33
N SER A 53 -12.39 13.17 -7.14
CA SER A 53 -12.98 12.32 -8.17
C SER A 53 -14.50 12.55 -8.36
N LEU A 54 -15.16 13.13 -7.35
CA LEU A 54 -16.60 13.43 -7.37
C LEU A 54 -16.82 14.81 -8.01
N GLY A 55 -16.97 14.87 -9.32
CA GLY A 55 -17.20 16.12 -10.05
C GLY A 55 -18.59 16.25 -10.66
N GLY A 56 -19.07 17.50 -10.87
CA GLY A 56 -20.32 17.77 -11.56
C GLY A 56 -21.53 18.05 -10.64
N GLY A 57 -22.74 18.02 -11.21
CA GLY A 57 -23.98 18.24 -10.47
C GLY A 57 -24.34 17.09 -9.53
N ALA A 58 -25.28 17.33 -8.61
CA ALA A 58 -25.69 16.36 -7.57
C ALA A 58 -26.02 14.96 -8.11
N TRP A 59 -26.64 14.88 -9.29
CA TRP A 59 -26.93 13.61 -9.95
C TRP A 59 -25.68 12.83 -10.35
N LEU A 60 -24.67 13.50 -10.89
CA LEU A 60 -23.40 12.87 -11.27
C LEU A 60 -22.64 12.37 -10.05
N VAL A 61 -22.61 13.14 -8.96
CA VAL A 61 -22.01 12.73 -7.68
C VAL A 61 -22.71 11.50 -7.14
N LEU A 62 -24.05 11.47 -7.13
CA LEU A 62 -24.82 10.31 -6.66
C LEU A 62 -24.53 9.08 -7.52
N LYS A 63 -24.54 9.21 -8.85
CA LYS A 63 -24.19 8.15 -9.79
C LYS A 63 -22.80 7.61 -9.50
N GLN A 64 -21.82 8.48 -9.32
CA GLN A 64 -20.42 8.10 -9.07
C GLN A 64 -20.24 7.39 -7.72
N LEU A 65 -20.89 7.87 -6.67
CA LEU A 65 -20.91 7.19 -5.37
C LEU A 65 -21.53 5.80 -5.47
N THR A 66 -22.62 5.66 -6.22
CA THR A 66 -23.26 4.36 -6.46
C THR A 66 -22.33 3.40 -7.18
N ILE A 67 -21.61 3.87 -8.21
CA ILE A 67 -20.62 3.06 -8.93
C ILE A 67 -19.50 2.60 -7.98
N ILE A 68 -18.97 3.50 -7.15
CA ILE A 68 -17.91 3.18 -6.19
C ILE A 68 -18.39 2.11 -5.20
N VAL A 69 -19.60 2.26 -4.63
CA VAL A 69 -20.17 1.29 -3.68
C VAL A 69 -20.37 -0.07 -4.34
N LEU A 70 -20.91 -0.11 -5.57
CA LEU A 70 -21.08 -1.35 -6.33
C LEU A 70 -19.71 -1.99 -6.64
N ALA A 71 -18.72 -1.20 -7.07
CA ALA A 71 -17.38 -1.69 -7.35
C ALA A 71 -16.72 -2.30 -6.10
N LEU A 72 -16.84 -1.63 -4.96
CA LEU A 72 -16.35 -2.16 -3.67
C LEU A 72 -17.04 -3.46 -3.28
N THR A 73 -18.36 -3.55 -3.48
CA THR A 73 -19.14 -4.76 -3.14
C THR A 73 -18.75 -5.94 -4.03
N VAL A 74 -18.75 -5.74 -5.35
CA VAL A 74 -18.39 -6.78 -6.32
C VAL A 74 -16.90 -7.13 -6.19
N GLY A 75 -16.03 -6.12 -6.04
CA GLY A 75 -14.60 -6.30 -5.84
C GLY A 75 -14.29 -7.13 -4.60
N ARG A 76 -14.97 -6.86 -3.47
CA ARG A 76 -14.83 -7.66 -2.26
C ARG A 76 -15.25 -9.11 -2.47
N LEU A 77 -16.35 -9.35 -3.18
CA LEU A 77 -16.79 -10.70 -3.48
C LEU A 77 -15.74 -11.45 -4.31
N ALA A 78 -15.22 -10.82 -5.36
CA ALA A 78 -14.17 -11.38 -6.20
C ALA A 78 -12.88 -11.64 -5.39
N GLY A 79 -12.44 -10.69 -4.56
CA GLY A 79 -11.25 -10.83 -3.72
C GLY A 79 -11.38 -11.97 -2.70
N ARG A 80 -12.56 -12.15 -2.12
CA ARG A 80 -12.86 -13.29 -1.23
C ARG A 80 -12.80 -14.62 -1.98
N LEU A 81 -13.34 -14.70 -3.18
CA LEU A 81 -13.25 -15.89 -4.04
C LEU A 81 -11.79 -16.21 -4.37
N LEU A 82 -10.99 -15.20 -4.65
CA LEU A 82 -9.55 -15.31 -4.91
C LEU A 82 -8.72 -15.47 -3.62
N ARG A 83 -9.34 -15.36 -2.44
CA ARG A 83 -8.72 -15.48 -1.12
C ARG A 83 -7.55 -14.52 -0.90
N LEU A 84 -7.63 -13.30 -1.46
CA LEU A 84 -6.54 -12.33 -1.46
C LEU A 84 -6.11 -11.94 -0.03
N GLN A 85 -7.06 -11.65 0.85
CA GLN A 85 -6.76 -11.31 2.25
C GLN A 85 -6.13 -12.49 3.01
N LYS A 86 -6.60 -13.72 2.76
CA LYS A 86 -6.00 -14.92 3.40
C LYS A 86 -4.55 -15.09 2.99
N THR A 87 -4.26 -14.87 1.70
CA THR A 87 -2.89 -14.94 1.16
C THR A 87 -2.03 -13.84 1.76
N ALA A 88 -2.50 -12.59 1.77
CA ALA A 88 -1.77 -11.47 2.37
C ALA A 88 -1.50 -11.71 3.86
N ASN A 89 -2.49 -12.17 4.62
CA ASN A 89 -2.33 -12.49 6.04
C ASN A 89 -1.34 -13.63 6.28
N ARG A 90 -1.37 -14.67 5.45
CA ARG A 90 -0.42 -15.78 5.54
C ARG A 90 1.01 -15.32 5.30
N LEU A 91 1.23 -14.54 4.24
CA LEU A 91 2.54 -13.96 3.93
C LEU A 91 3.04 -13.06 5.06
N GLY A 92 2.19 -12.13 5.53
CA GLY A 92 2.53 -11.24 6.63
C GLY A 92 2.86 -11.99 7.92
N ARG A 93 2.11 -13.04 8.24
CA ARG A 93 2.37 -13.89 9.43
C ARG A 93 3.71 -14.63 9.33
N THR A 94 4.00 -15.27 8.20
CA THR A 94 5.27 -15.97 7.97
C THR A 94 6.47 -15.01 8.12
N ALA A 95 6.37 -13.81 7.55
CA ALA A 95 7.42 -12.81 7.66
C ALA A 95 7.56 -12.27 9.09
N GLY A 96 6.46 -12.05 9.80
CA GLY A 96 6.44 -11.61 11.20
C GLY A 96 7.04 -12.67 12.14
N GLU A 97 6.69 -13.95 11.97
CA GLU A 97 7.24 -15.06 12.74
C GLU A 97 8.76 -15.18 12.53
N THR A 98 9.23 -15.03 11.29
CA THR A 98 10.66 -15.03 10.96
C THR A 98 11.38 -13.88 11.65
N PHE A 99 10.82 -12.66 11.59
CA PHE A 99 11.40 -11.51 12.28
C PHE A 99 11.48 -11.73 13.80
N THR A 100 10.39 -12.17 14.43
CA THR A 100 10.33 -12.39 15.89
C THR A 100 11.33 -13.46 16.34
N ARG A 101 11.47 -14.55 15.55
CA ARG A 101 12.45 -15.60 15.83
C ARG A 101 13.87 -15.07 15.91
N PHE A 102 14.27 -14.21 14.95
CA PHE A 102 15.63 -13.66 14.94
C PHE A 102 15.81 -12.50 15.91
N ALA A 103 14.78 -11.70 16.17
CA ALA A 103 14.82 -10.63 17.15
C ALA A 103 14.97 -11.17 18.59
N ALA A 104 14.44 -12.36 18.88
CA ALA A 104 14.54 -13.04 20.17
C ALA A 104 15.71 -14.02 20.28
N ALA A 105 16.49 -14.20 19.21
CA ALA A 105 17.59 -15.17 19.20
C ALA A 105 18.76 -14.74 20.11
N SER A 106 19.47 -15.72 20.67
CA SER A 106 20.63 -15.49 21.52
C SER A 106 21.75 -14.73 20.82
N PRO A 107 22.55 -13.93 21.53
CA PRO A 107 23.72 -13.25 20.98
C PRO A 107 24.63 -14.24 20.23
N GLY A 108 24.88 -13.95 18.95
CA GLY A 108 25.71 -14.81 18.07
C GLY A 108 24.93 -15.56 16.98
N THR A 109 23.61 -15.68 17.09
CA THR A 109 22.77 -16.23 16.02
C THR A 109 22.62 -15.20 14.90
N LYS A 110 23.37 -15.36 13.81
CA LYS A 110 23.24 -14.48 12.64
C LYS A 110 22.21 -15.05 11.67
N PRO A 111 21.17 -14.26 11.28
CA PRO A 111 20.25 -14.67 10.23
C PRO A 111 21.01 -14.82 8.90
N LYS A 112 20.61 -15.80 8.09
CA LYS A 112 21.14 -15.92 6.73
C LYS A 112 20.67 -14.72 5.91
N TRP A 113 21.49 -14.29 4.94
CA TRP A 113 21.18 -13.11 4.11
C TRP A 113 19.79 -13.18 3.46
N ASN A 114 19.42 -14.36 2.95
CA ASN A 114 18.13 -14.58 2.29
C ASN A 114 16.93 -14.44 3.24
N GLU A 115 17.08 -14.66 4.53
CA GLU A 115 15.98 -14.55 5.51
C GLU A 115 15.54 -13.11 5.71
N GLY A 116 16.48 -12.18 5.85
CA GLY A 116 16.16 -10.75 5.92
C GLY A 116 15.59 -10.20 4.61
N PHE A 117 16.22 -10.55 3.49
CA PHE A 117 15.75 -10.20 2.16
C PHE A 117 14.31 -10.66 1.90
N LEU A 118 14.03 -11.95 2.11
CA LEU A 118 12.70 -12.51 1.86
C LEU A 118 11.65 -11.96 2.82
N THR A 119 11.99 -11.85 4.12
CA THR A 119 11.05 -11.30 5.12
C THR A 119 10.60 -9.89 4.75
N CYS A 120 11.54 -9.00 4.46
CA CYS A 120 11.23 -7.61 4.09
C CYS A 120 10.53 -7.52 2.74
N THR A 121 10.95 -8.32 1.75
CA THR A 121 10.26 -8.41 0.45
C THR A 121 8.80 -8.78 0.61
N ILE A 122 8.51 -9.82 1.37
CA ILE A 122 7.13 -10.28 1.60
C ILE A 122 6.31 -9.18 2.29
N LEU A 123 6.83 -8.57 3.35
CA LEU A 123 6.11 -7.54 4.10
C LEU A 123 5.82 -6.30 3.26
N PHE A 124 6.79 -5.82 2.49
CA PHE A 124 6.63 -4.58 1.72
C PHE A 124 5.79 -4.79 0.45
N CYS A 125 5.90 -5.96 -0.18
CA CYS A 125 5.14 -6.27 -1.40
C CYS A 125 3.71 -6.77 -1.11
N ALA A 126 3.50 -7.55 -0.04
CA ALA A 126 2.18 -8.10 0.29
C ALA A 126 1.22 -7.07 0.90
N ALA A 127 1.70 -5.90 1.32
CA ALA A 127 0.85 -4.85 1.86
C ALA A 127 -0.12 -4.32 0.78
N PRO A 128 -1.44 -4.27 1.03
CA PRO A 128 -2.42 -3.78 0.05
C PRO A 128 -2.10 -2.37 -0.46
N MET A 129 -1.50 -1.54 0.37
CA MET A 129 -1.08 -0.18 0.03
C MET A 129 0.00 -0.14 -1.06
N ALA A 130 0.79 -1.22 -1.23
CA ALA A 130 1.77 -1.31 -2.31
C ALA A 130 1.09 -1.34 -3.69
N VAL A 131 0.04 -2.15 -3.82
CA VAL A 131 -0.75 -2.27 -5.04
C VAL A 131 -1.62 -1.03 -5.28
N LEU A 132 -2.33 -0.56 -4.23
CA LEU A 132 -3.18 0.63 -4.31
C LEU A 132 -2.41 1.87 -4.74
N GLY A 133 -1.29 2.14 -4.07
CA GLY A 133 -0.49 3.32 -4.35
C GLY A 133 0.18 3.27 -5.73
N ALA A 134 0.68 2.10 -6.15
CA ALA A 134 1.25 1.92 -7.48
C ALA A 134 0.20 2.07 -8.59
N ALA A 135 -1.02 1.55 -8.37
CA ALA A 135 -2.12 1.74 -9.30
C ALA A 135 -2.52 3.22 -9.42
N GLN A 136 -2.64 3.96 -8.31
CA GLN A 136 -2.95 5.40 -8.33
C GLN A 136 -1.85 6.22 -9.03
N ASP A 137 -0.58 5.92 -8.72
CA ASP A 137 0.56 6.60 -9.37
C ASP A 137 0.55 6.38 -10.89
N GLY A 138 0.13 5.20 -11.35
CA GLY A 138 0.00 4.89 -12.78
C GLY A 138 -1.25 5.44 -13.45
N LEU A 139 -2.41 5.39 -12.79
CA LEU A 139 -3.68 5.81 -13.37
C LEU A 139 -3.76 7.32 -13.60
N ASP A 140 -3.31 8.13 -12.65
CA ASP A 140 -3.47 9.59 -12.67
C ASP A 140 -2.29 10.37 -12.08
N GLY A 141 -1.18 9.71 -11.79
CA GLY A 141 0.00 10.33 -11.18
C GLY A 141 -0.14 10.65 -9.69
N TYR A 142 -1.11 10.06 -8.99
CA TYR A 142 -1.33 10.31 -7.57
C TYR A 142 -0.33 9.53 -6.68
N TRP A 143 0.84 10.09 -6.49
CA TRP A 143 1.96 9.48 -5.77
C TRP A 143 1.85 9.56 -4.24
N ALA A 144 0.91 10.36 -3.68
CA ALA A 144 0.84 10.62 -2.23
C ALA A 144 0.68 9.34 -1.39
N THR A 145 -0.07 8.35 -1.88
CA THR A 145 -0.24 7.05 -1.20
C THR A 145 1.10 6.31 -1.04
N LEU A 146 1.94 6.29 -2.09
CA LEU A 146 3.26 5.67 -2.02
C LEU A 146 4.25 6.51 -1.19
N ALA A 147 4.11 7.84 -1.15
CA ALA A 147 4.92 8.68 -0.27
C ALA A 147 4.64 8.39 1.22
N LEU A 148 3.37 8.21 1.59
CA LEU A 148 3.01 7.78 2.94
C LEU A 148 3.54 6.37 3.26
N LYS A 149 3.43 5.46 2.28
CA LYS A 149 4.02 4.13 2.39
C LYS A 149 5.54 4.18 2.55
N ALA A 150 6.23 5.09 1.87
CA ALA A 150 7.68 5.28 2.00
C ALA A 150 8.11 5.57 3.45
N VAL A 151 7.33 6.36 4.17
CA VAL A 151 7.59 6.60 5.60
C VAL A 151 7.38 5.33 6.42
N ILE A 152 6.31 4.58 6.16
CA ILE A 152 6.01 3.33 6.87
C ILE A 152 7.09 2.29 6.60
N ASP A 153 7.41 2.05 5.33
CA ASP A 153 8.43 1.07 4.92
C ASP A 153 9.83 1.49 5.40
N GLY A 154 10.14 2.78 5.37
CA GLY A 154 11.40 3.31 5.90
C GLY A 154 11.56 3.08 7.39
N LEU A 155 10.55 3.37 8.18
CA LEU A 155 10.56 3.10 9.63
C LEU A 155 10.64 1.59 9.93
N ALA A 156 9.94 0.77 9.16
CA ALA A 156 10.02 -0.68 9.28
C ALA A 156 11.43 -1.18 8.93
N THR A 157 12.02 -0.67 7.83
CA THR A 157 13.38 -1.03 7.42
C THR A 157 14.40 -0.61 8.48
N MET A 158 14.24 0.58 9.09
CA MET A 158 15.08 1.03 10.20
C MET A 158 15.11 0.03 11.36
N ALA A 159 13.98 -0.61 11.67
CA ALA A 159 13.91 -1.66 12.68
C ALA A 159 14.49 -2.99 12.17
N PHE A 160 14.19 -3.39 10.94
CA PHE A 160 14.62 -4.67 10.37
C PHE A 160 16.14 -4.78 10.17
N VAL A 161 16.81 -3.70 9.82
CA VAL A 161 18.27 -3.70 9.64
C VAL A 161 19.03 -3.95 10.96
N THR A 162 18.42 -3.67 12.11
CA THR A 162 19.03 -4.00 13.41
C THR A 162 19.08 -5.51 13.66
N VAL A 163 18.19 -6.28 13.03
CA VAL A 163 18.08 -7.75 13.15
C VAL A 163 18.77 -8.44 11.97
N PHE A 164 18.45 -8.02 10.74
CA PHE A 164 18.86 -8.68 9.51
C PHE A 164 20.06 -8.01 8.80
N GLY A 165 20.52 -6.87 9.32
CA GLY A 165 21.56 -6.10 8.66
C GLY A 165 21.11 -5.55 7.30
N TRP A 166 22.05 -5.30 6.42
CA TRP A 166 21.79 -4.70 5.10
C TRP A 166 20.94 -5.54 4.15
N SER A 167 20.76 -6.85 4.42
CA SER A 167 19.88 -7.71 3.59
C SER A 167 18.42 -7.24 3.58
N ALA A 168 17.96 -6.58 4.67
CA ALA A 168 16.64 -5.99 4.73
C ALA A 168 16.44 -4.86 3.70
N MET A 169 17.49 -4.07 3.43
CA MET A 169 17.45 -2.99 2.44
C MET A 169 17.37 -3.51 1.01
N ALA A 170 17.93 -4.69 0.74
CA ALA A 170 17.90 -5.29 -0.60
C ALA A 170 16.47 -5.60 -1.08
N ALA A 171 15.48 -5.65 -0.15
CA ALA A 171 14.07 -5.76 -0.49
C ALA A 171 13.56 -4.58 -1.36
N VAL A 172 14.30 -3.49 -1.45
CA VAL A 172 14.00 -2.38 -2.39
C VAL A 172 13.90 -2.86 -3.84
N ILE A 173 14.70 -3.86 -4.25
CA ILE A 173 14.73 -4.37 -5.62
C ILE A 173 13.37 -4.98 -6.02
N PRO A 174 12.85 -6.01 -5.33
CA PRO A 174 11.53 -6.56 -5.65
C PRO A 174 10.38 -5.57 -5.40
N VAL A 175 10.52 -4.63 -4.46
CA VAL A 175 9.51 -3.58 -4.25
C VAL A 175 9.43 -2.66 -5.47
N VAL A 176 10.56 -2.19 -5.99
CA VAL A 176 10.61 -1.37 -7.21
C VAL A 176 10.10 -2.14 -8.42
N ALA A 177 10.47 -3.42 -8.56
CA ALA A 177 10.00 -4.26 -9.64
C ALA A 177 8.47 -4.42 -9.60
N LEU A 178 7.91 -4.75 -8.44
CA LEU A 178 6.45 -4.94 -8.29
C LEU A 178 5.69 -3.62 -8.51
N GLN A 179 6.04 -2.58 -7.77
CA GLN A 179 5.33 -1.29 -7.84
C GLN A 179 5.51 -0.63 -9.21
N GLY A 180 6.74 -0.63 -9.75
CA GLY A 180 7.02 -0.10 -11.07
C GLY A 180 6.24 -0.82 -12.17
N THR A 181 6.15 -2.14 -12.13
CA THR A 181 5.35 -2.93 -13.07
C THR A 181 3.87 -2.56 -12.98
N ILE A 182 3.31 -2.47 -11.76
CA ILE A 182 1.91 -2.09 -11.56
C ILE A 182 1.66 -0.66 -12.06
N THR A 183 2.56 0.29 -11.73
CA THR A 183 2.44 1.70 -12.15
C THR A 183 2.47 1.83 -13.68
N ILE A 184 3.41 1.15 -14.36
CA ILE A 184 3.52 1.19 -15.82
C ILE A 184 2.30 0.52 -16.47
N ALA A 185 1.86 -0.63 -15.96
CA ALA A 185 0.67 -1.32 -16.46
C ALA A 185 -0.59 -0.45 -16.29
N ALA A 186 -0.78 0.16 -15.12
CA ALA A 186 -1.90 1.06 -14.85
C ALA A 186 -1.87 2.30 -15.76
N GLN A 187 -0.69 2.89 -15.99
CA GLN A 187 -0.51 4.02 -16.90
C GLN A 187 -0.86 3.65 -18.34
N TYR A 188 -0.43 2.48 -18.79
CA TYR A 188 -0.76 1.99 -20.15
C TYR A 188 -2.26 1.77 -20.32
N VAL A 189 -2.93 1.17 -19.33
CA VAL A 189 -4.39 0.97 -19.33
C VAL A 189 -5.12 2.31 -19.30
N ALA A 190 -4.69 3.25 -18.45
CA ALA A 190 -5.29 4.57 -18.36
C ALA A 190 -5.22 5.33 -19.70
N ALA A 191 -4.05 5.34 -20.34
CA ALA A 191 -3.84 6.06 -21.58
C ALA A 191 -4.59 5.49 -22.77
N ASN A 192 -4.80 4.17 -22.83
CA ASN A 192 -5.31 3.50 -24.04
C ASN A 192 -6.77 3.03 -23.93
N THR A 193 -7.31 2.87 -22.70
CA THR A 193 -8.64 2.24 -22.53
C THR A 193 -9.62 3.00 -21.65
N LEU A 194 -9.15 3.88 -20.75
CA LEU A 194 -10.02 4.53 -19.79
C LEU A 194 -10.49 5.92 -20.26
N SER A 195 -11.80 6.15 -20.23
CA SER A 195 -12.36 7.49 -20.34
C SER A 195 -12.14 8.30 -19.05
N PRO A 196 -12.25 9.66 -19.09
CA PRO A 196 -12.14 10.46 -17.87
C PRO A 196 -13.10 10.05 -16.74
N ALA A 197 -14.34 9.64 -17.09
CA ALA A 197 -15.30 9.16 -16.11
C ALA A 197 -14.89 7.82 -15.47
N MET A 198 -14.32 6.90 -16.27
CA MET A 198 -13.80 5.62 -15.77
C MET A 198 -12.58 5.84 -14.86
N LEU A 199 -11.72 6.79 -15.22
CA LEU A 199 -10.57 7.17 -14.42
C LEU A 199 -11.00 7.76 -13.08
N ALA A 200 -11.99 8.66 -13.08
CA ALA A 200 -12.54 9.26 -11.87
C ALA A 200 -13.14 8.20 -10.95
N SER A 201 -13.88 7.22 -11.47
CA SER A 201 -14.43 6.13 -10.63
C SER A 201 -13.35 5.22 -10.03
N ALA A 202 -12.30 4.92 -10.80
CA ALA A 202 -11.15 4.16 -10.30
C ALA A 202 -10.42 4.93 -9.19
N HIS A 203 -10.17 6.22 -9.40
CA HIS A 203 -9.49 7.11 -8.43
C HIS A 203 -10.30 7.25 -7.13
N GLY A 204 -11.62 7.51 -7.24
CA GLY A 204 -12.50 7.60 -6.07
C GLY A 204 -12.57 6.30 -5.27
N THR A 205 -12.63 5.15 -5.98
CA THR A 205 -12.59 3.82 -5.35
C THR A 205 -11.27 3.61 -4.62
N ALA A 206 -10.14 3.94 -5.26
CA ALA A 206 -8.82 3.84 -4.65
C ALA A 206 -8.68 4.75 -3.41
N GLY A 207 -9.22 5.97 -3.46
CA GLY A 207 -9.23 6.91 -2.33
C GLY A 207 -9.95 6.32 -1.09
N LEU A 208 -11.12 5.72 -1.27
CA LEU A 208 -11.83 5.04 -0.17
C LEU A 208 -11.07 3.82 0.35
N LEU A 209 -10.38 3.07 -0.51
CA LEU A 209 -9.53 1.96 -0.05
C LEU A 209 -8.32 2.46 0.75
N VAL A 210 -7.72 3.58 0.36
CA VAL A 210 -6.66 4.25 1.15
C VAL A 210 -7.20 4.69 2.51
N PHE A 211 -8.41 5.26 2.57
CA PHE A 211 -9.08 5.56 3.84
C PHE A 211 -9.28 4.30 4.69
N CYS A 212 -9.66 3.17 4.10
CA CYS A 212 -9.76 1.89 4.83
C CYS A 212 -8.41 1.41 5.39
N VAL A 213 -7.30 1.67 4.69
CA VAL A 213 -5.95 1.42 5.21
C VAL A 213 -5.64 2.28 6.43
N ALA A 214 -6.07 3.55 6.44
CA ALA A 214 -5.91 4.41 7.61
C ALA A 214 -6.62 3.83 8.85
N MET A 215 -7.82 3.29 8.69
CA MET A 215 -8.57 2.64 9.77
C MET A 215 -7.81 1.46 10.39
N LEU A 216 -7.03 0.72 9.56
CA LEU A 216 -6.15 -0.35 10.04
C LEU A 216 -4.95 0.21 10.81
N ILE A 217 -4.29 1.25 10.29
CA ILE A 217 -3.09 1.84 10.88
C ILE A 217 -3.41 2.50 12.24
N LEU A 218 -4.59 3.12 12.35
CA LEU A 218 -5.09 3.72 13.58
C LEU A 218 -5.69 2.70 14.56
N ASP A 219 -5.65 1.42 14.23
CA ASP A 219 -6.24 0.33 15.03
C ASP A 219 -7.75 0.53 15.34
N LEU A 220 -8.48 1.29 14.50
CA LEU A 220 -9.90 1.60 14.70
C LEU A 220 -10.80 0.45 14.26
N LYS A 221 -10.48 -0.18 13.12
CA LYS A 221 -11.27 -1.30 12.58
C LYS A 221 -10.41 -2.23 11.73
N LYS A 222 -10.53 -3.53 11.93
CA LYS A 222 -9.91 -4.55 11.08
C LYS A 222 -10.72 -4.69 9.79
N ILE A 223 -10.19 -4.18 8.69
CA ILE A 223 -10.80 -4.25 7.36
C ILE A 223 -9.94 -5.15 6.47
N GLU A 224 -10.57 -6.05 5.74
CA GLU A 224 -9.92 -6.99 4.80
C GLU A 224 -9.59 -6.28 3.48
N VAL A 225 -8.71 -5.26 3.51
CA VAL A 225 -8.45 -4.35 2.38
C VAL A 225 -7.97 -5.09 1.14
N ALA A 226 -7.20 -6.17 1.29
CA ALA A 226 -6.72 -6.95 0.14
C ALA A 226 -7.88 -7.57 -0.68
N ASP A 227 -8.98 -7.96 -0.03
CA ASP A 227 -10.15 -8.50 -0.73
C ASP A 227 -10.89 -7.44 -1.56
N TYR A 228 -10.66 -6.16 -1.29
CA TYR A 228 -11.26 -5.06 -2.07
C TYR A 228 -10.40 -4.62 -3.27
N LEU A 229 -9.15 -5.08 -3.42
CA LEU A 229 -8.27 -4.66 -4.52
C LEU A 229 -8.89 -4.84 -5.92
N PRO A 230 -9.66 -5.91 -6.22
CA PRO A 230 -10.30 -6.04 -7.52
C PRO A 230 -11.30 -4.93 -7.84
N ALA A 231 -11.80 -4.18 -6.83
CA ALA A 231 -12.70 -3.05 -7.04
C ALA A 231 -12.09 -1.97 -7.94
N LEU A 232 -10.76 -1.84 -7.98
CA LEU A 232 -10.06 -0.92 -8.89
C LEU A 232 -10.31 -1.23 -10.36
N ALA A 233 -10.49 -2.50 -10.71
CA ALA A 233 -10.85 -2.92 -12.06
C ALA A 233 -12.36 -2.87 -12.31
N PHE A 234 -13.17 -3.17 -11.29
CA PHE A 234 -14.63 -3.13 -11.42
C PHE A 234 -15.20 -1.71 -11.51
N ALA A 235 -14.59 -0.72 -10.88
CA ALA A 235 -15.08 0.66 -10.94
C ALA A 235 -15.13 1.22 -12.37
N PRO A 236 -14.04 1.20 -13.16
CA PRO A 236 -14.11 1.63 -14.55
C PRO A 236 -15.03 0.72 -15.40
N LEU A 237 -15.07 -0.58 -15.15
CA LEU A 237 -15.96 -1.49 -15.87
C LEU A 237 -17.43 -1.16 -15.65
N ILE A 238 -17.86 -0.94 -14.41
CA ILE A 238 -19.23 -0.55 -14.08
C ILE A 238 -19.55 0.83 -14.71
N THR A 239 -18.60 1.76 -14.67
CA THR A 239 -18.76 3.07 -15.32
C THR A 239 -18.97 2.93 -16.82
N TRP A 240 -18.26 2.02 -17.47
CA TRP A 240 -18.43 1.73 -18.91
C TRP A 240 -19.80 1.14 -19.23
N LEU A 241 -20.27 0.21 -18.38
CA LEU A 241 -21.59 -0.42 -18.53
C LEU A 241 -22.77 0.55 -18.24
N TRP A 242 -22.53 1.57 -17.43
CA TRP A 242 -23.56 2.54 -17.02
C TRP A 242 -23.50 3.84 -17.85
N LYS A 243 -23.28 3.70 -19.12
CA LYS A 243 -23.35 4.84 -20.06
C LYS A 243 -24.76 5.30 -20.32
#